data_151883aabc78aa2ec6f01a8f5515e06c
#
_entry.id   151883aabc78aa2ec6f01a8f5515e06c
#
_cell.length_a   1.000
_cell.length_b   1.000
_cell.length_c   1.000
_cell.angle_alpha   90.00
_cell.angle_beta   90.00
_cell.angle_gamma   90.00
#
_symmetry.space_group_name_H-M   'P 1'
#
loop_
_entity.id
_entity.type
_entity.pdbx_description
1 polymer ?
#
loop_
_entity_poly.entity_id
_entity_poly.type
_entity_poly.pdbx_seq_one_letter_code
_entity_poly.pdbx_strand_id
1 'polypeptide(L)' 'MKQDKYQKELLVEFNELKKRLDSINTNLNTYGYCEKVGDYQFKLMKKQALGMEMYYNALSERLKDMEII' A
#
# COMPACT_ATOMS: atom_id res chain seq x y z
N MET A 1 20.13 2.92 -17.68
CA MET A 1 19.62 4.29 -17.91
C MET A 1 19.48 5.03 -16.60
N LYS A 2 19.86 6.29 -16.57
CA LYS A 2 19.79 7.10 -15.35
C LYS A 2 18.35 7.51 -15.08
N GLN A 3 17.87 7.21 -13.86
CA GLN A 3 16.54 7.62 -13.43
C GLN A 3 16.50 9.12 -13.17
N ASP A 4 15.46 9.78 -13.61
CA ASP A 4 15.28 11.19 -13.29
C ASP A 4 14.62 11.33 -11.92
N LYS A 5 14.48 12.58 -11.46
CA LYS A 5 13.93 12.88 -10.14
C LYS A 5 12.50 12.35 -9.99
N TYR A 6 11.68 12.50 -11.04
CA TYR A 6 10.30 12.03 -11.02
C TYR A 6 10.22 10.52 -10.80
N GLN A 7 11.04 9.76 -11.54
CA GLN A 7 11.05 8.31 -11.43
C GLN A 7 11.52 7.85 -10.06
N LYS A 8 12.52 8.53 -9.49
CA LYS A 8 13.01 8.23 -8.14
C LYS A 8 11.94 8.50 -7.08
N GLU A 9 11.22 9.61 -7.19
CA GLU A 9 10.14 9.96 -6.27
C GLU A 9 9.01 8.93 -6.36
N LEU A 10 8.68 8.48 -7.55
CA LEU A 10 7.64 7.48 -7.75
C LEU A 10 8.03 6.15 -7.11
N LEU A 11 9.30 5.76 -7.23
CA LEU A 11 9.79 4.54 -6.61
C LEU A 11 9.75 4.62 -5.08
N VAL A 12 10.09 5.77 -4.52
CA VAL A 12 10.00 6.00 -3.07
C VAL A 12 8.54 5.88 -2.62
N GLU A 13 7.62 6.50 -3.34
CA GLU A 13 6.18 6.42 -3.05
C GLU A 13 5.69 4.98 -3.07
N PHE A 14 6.11 4.22 -4.06
CA PHE A 14 5.76 2.80 -4.20
C PHE A 14 6.25 1.99 -2.99
N ASN A 15 7.51 2.17 -2.60
CA ASN A 15 8.08 1.44 -1.48
C ASN A 15 7.42 1.81 -0.15
N GLU A 16 7.10 3.08 0.05
CA GLU A 16 6.40 3.52 1.26
C GLU A 16 4.98 2.98 1.32
N LEU A 17 4.28 2.98 0.18
CA LEU A 17 2.92 2.43 0.10
C LEU A 17 2.92 0.94 0.40
N LYS A 18 3.92 0.21 -0.10
CA LYS A 18 4.06 -1.22 0.19
C LYS A 18 4.18 -1.47 1.69
N LYS A 19 4.99 -0.69 2.38
CA LYS A 19 5.17 -0.83 3.83
C LYS A 19 3.86 -0.57 4.57
N ARG A 20 3.12 0.45 4.17
CA ARG A 20 1.83 0.78 4.79
C ARG A 20 0.80 -0.30 4.54
N LEU A 21 0.77 -0.83 3.32
CA LEU A 21 -0.16 -1.91 2.95
C LEU A 21 0.16 -3.18 3.74
N ASP A 22 1.43 -3.55 3.85
CA ASP A 22 1.86 -4.70 4.64
C ASP A 22 1.46 -4.53 6.11
N SER A 23 1.64 -3.32 6.65
CA SER A 23 1.29 -3.01 8.04
C SER A 23 -0.21 -3.14 8.32
N ILE A 24 -1.05 -2.55 7.45
CA ILE A 24 -2.49 -2.62 7.65
C ILE A 24 -3.00 -4.05 7.49
N ASN A 25 -2.46 -4.80 6.54
CA ASN A 25 -2.85 -6.19 6.34
C ASN A 25 -2.44 -7.06 7.54
N THR A 26 -1.26 -6.83 8.10
CA THR A 26 -0.81 -7.52 9.30
C THR A 26 -1.78 -7.27 10.46
N ASN A 27 -2.17 -6.01 10.65
CA ASN A 27 -3.12 -5.65 11.71
C ASN A 27 -4.48 -6.31 11.50
N LEU A 28 -4.98 -6.29 10.26
CA LEU A 28 -6.29 -6.88 9.95
C LEU A 28 -6.30 -8.41 10.17
N ASN A 29 -5.14 -9.05 10.09
CA ASN A 29 -5.01 -10.49 10.30
C ASN A 29 -4.55 -10.85 11.71
N THR A 30 -4.41 -9.86 12.59
CA THR A 30 -3.99 -10.10 13.97
C THR A 30 -5.20 -10.43 14.83
N TYR A 31 -5.13 -11.55 15.55
CA TYR A 31 -6.19 -11.98 16.47
C TYR A 31 -6.45 -10.90 17.52
N GLY A 32 -7.71 -10.57 17.72
CA GLY A 32 -8.11 -9.57 18.72
C GLY A 32 -8.04 -8.13 18.26
N TYR A 33 -7.55 -7.87 17.05
CA TYR A 33 -7.42 -6.49 16.58
C TYR A 33 -8.80 -5.83 16.37
N CYS A 34 -9.77 -6.62 15.89
CA CYS A 34 -11.15 -6.11 15.71
C CYS A 34 -11.74 -5.62 17.03
N GLU A 35 -11.56 -6.38 18.11
CA GLU A 35 -12.05 -5.98 19.44
C GLU A 35 -11.32 -4.74 19.94
N LYS A 36 -10.03 -4.61 19.61
CA LYS A 36 -9.22 -3.48 20.04
C LYS A 36 -9.70 -2.17 19.42
N VAL A 37 -9.98 -2.17 18.12
CA VAL A 37 -10.33 -0.94 17.39
C VAL A 37 -11.83 -0.73 17.25
N GLY A 38 -12.63 -1.77 17.43
CA GLY A 38 -14.08 -1.73 17.25
C GLY A 38 -14.51 -2.16 15.85
N ASP A 39 -15.73 -2.71 15.77
CA ASP A 39 -16.25 -3.29 14.53
C ASP A 39 -16.29 -2.31 13.37
N TYR A 40 -16.75 -1.10 13.63
CA TYR A 40 -16.88 -0.09 12.58
C TYR A 40 -15.52 0.36 12.06
N GLN A 41 -14.57 0.63 12.96
CA GLN A 41 -13.22 0.99 12.55
C GLN A 41 -12.55 -0.15 11.80
N PHE A 42 -12.74 -1.38 12.24
CA PHE A 42 -12.19 -2.54 11.57
C PHE A 42 -12.72 -2.65 10.14
N LYS A 43 -14.01 -2.43 9.94
CA LYS A 43 -14.66 -2.43 8.63
C LYS A 43 -14.08 -1.35 7.73
N LEU A 44 -13.89 -0.15 8.26
CA LEU A 44 -13.30 0.97 7.51
C LEU A 44 -11.85 0.69 7.14
N MET A 45 -11.10 0.04 8.01
CA MET A 45 -9.72 -0.34 7.73
C MET A 45 -9.62 -1.37 6.60
N LYS A 46 -10.55 -2.31 6.54
CA LYS A 46 -10.61 -3.25 5.41
C LYS A 46 -10.83 -2.50 4.09
N LYS A 47 -11.72 -1.52 4.11
CA LYS A 47 -12.00 -0.69 2.94
C LYS A 47 -10.77 0.12 2.54
N GLN A 48 -10.07 0.67 3.53
CA GLN A 48 -8.83 1.41 3.31
C GLN A 48 -7.76 0.51 2.67
N ALA A 49 -7.62 -0.72 3.17
CA ALA A 49 -6.65 -1.67 2.63
C ALA A 49 -6.93 -1.99 1.16
N LEU A 50 -8.20 -2.13 0.78
CA LEU A 50 -8.58 -2.34 -0.61
C LEU A 50 -8.16 -1.16 -1.49
N GLY A 51 -8.40 0.06 -1.04
CA GLY A 51 -7.99 1.26 -1.76
C GLY A 51 -6.47 1.35 -1.93
N MET A 52 -5.74 1.01 -0.88
CA MET A 52 -4.27 0.99 -0.90
C MET A 52 -3.75 -0.07 -1.87
N GLU A 53 -4.40 -1.23 -1.93
CA GLU A 53 -4.03 -2.30 -2.85
C GLU A 53 -4.23 -1.88 -4.30
N MET A 54 -5.35 -1.22 -4.61
CA MET A 54 -5.61 -0.71 -5.95
C MET A 54 -4.57 0.34 -6.35
N TYR A 55 -4.24 1.22 -5.43
CA TYR A 55 -3.21 2.24 -5.64
C TYR A 55 -1.85 1.59 -5.86
N TYR A 56 -1.49 0.61 -5.02
CA TYR A 56 -0.24 -0.12 -5.12
C TYR A 56 -0.10 -0.80 -6.49
N ASN A 57 -1.17 -1.46 -6.95
CA ASN A 57 -1.17 -2.13 -8.25
C ASN A 57 -1.00 -1.15 -9.39
N ALA A 58 -1.65 0.02 -9.33
CA ALA A 58 -1.50 1.04 -10.35
C ALA A 58 -0.08 1.58 -10.42
N LEU A 59 0.55 1.84 -9.26
CA LEU A 59 1.94 2.28 -9.20
C LEU A 59 2.89 1.22 -9.75
N SER A 60 2.64 -0.05 -9.40
CA SER A 60 3.44 -1.16 -9.89
C SER A 60 3.43 -1.21 -11.41
N GLU A 61 2.24 -1.08 -12.01
CA GLU A 61 2.11 -1.09 -13.46
C GLU A 61 2.79 0.11 -14.11
N ARG A 62 2.70 1.28 -13.49
CA ARG A 62 3.38 2.49 -13.98
C ARG A 62 4.90 2.30 -13.98
N LEU A 63 5.44 1.74 -12.89
CA LEU A 63 6.89 1.51 -12.77
C LEU A 63 7.37 0.44 -13.75
N LYS A 64 6.57 -0.58 -14.00
CA LYS A 64 6.89 -1.60 -15.01
C LYS A 64 6.91 -1.00 -16.41
N ASP A 65 5.95 -0.13 -16.71
CA ASP A 65 5.90 0.57 -18.00
C ASP A 65 7.15 1.42 -18.22
N MET A 66 7.66 2.02 -17.14
CA MET A 66 8.90 2.81 -17.18
C MET A 66 10.16 1.95 -17.10
N GLU A 67 10.02 0.64 -17.02
CA GLU A 67 11.13 -0.32 -16.89
C GLU A 67 11.98 -0.09 -15.63
N ILE A 68 11.36 0.39 -14.53
CA ILE A 68 12.06 0.62 -13.26
C ILE A 68 12.04 -0.63 -12.39
N ILE A 69 10.98 -1.43 -12.48
CA ILE A 69 10.85 -2.70 -11.74
C ILE A 69 10.46 -3.83 -12.68
#